data_ffce55e33703ecc6adf592be5f405be9
#
_entry.id   ffce55e33703ecc6adf592be5f405be9
#
_cell.length_a   1.000
_cell.length_b   1.000
_cell.length_c   1.000
_cell.angle_alpha   90.00
_cell.angle_beta   90.00
_cell.angle_gamma   90.00
#
_symmetry.space_group_name_H-M   'P 1'
#
loop_
_entity.id
_entity.type
_entity.pdbx_description
1 polymer ?
#
loop_
_entity_poly.entity_id
_entity_poly.type
_entity_poly.pdbx_seq_one_letter_code
_entity_poly.pdbx_strand_id
1 'polypeptide(L)'
;MSSRLIGKWMLPLLIAGGVGVLLSVWLVAYAGHIRSSALALTESATRIRSTEDAEREIAYWRSRAGEHFWQESDHPGGDHNYDAQIENLLISRLRIVEPTEVTVGVTMRGGKLRCITLVMTTGRKPSTTSSVWIQEWFDVGGAGFIRVNEKGKPWRAIVDLTSDLPDAQRQKAFALNTRCFVQLGGCSSAAEILPTVWQLATTVSTINSKSQPNL
;
A
#
# COMPACT_ATOMS: atom_id res chain seq x y z
N MET A 1 -11.53 -21.20 56.82
CA MET A 1 -12.40 -21.43 55.64
C MET A 1 -11.91 -20.62 54.43
N SER A 2 -10.71 -20.75 53.91
CA SER A 2 -10.31 -19.84 52.81
C SER A 2 -9.36 -20.44 51.74
N SER A 3 -8.63 -21.51 51.99
CA SER A 3 -7.63 -22.00 51.06
C SER A 3 -8.14 -22.79 49.83
N ARG A 4 -9.34 -23.38 49.93
CA ARG A 4 -9.91 -24.18 48.82
C ARG A 4 -10.57 -23.37 47.71
N LEU A 5 -10.91 -22.12 47.94
CA LEU A 5 -11.50 -21.23 46.93
C LEU A 5 -10.41 -20.63 45.99
N ILE A 6 -9.24 -20.36 46.54
CA ILE A 6 -8.14 -19.76 45.78
C ILE A 6 -7.64 -20.72 44.66
N GLY A 7 -7.54 -22.01 44.94
CA GLY A 7 -7.09 -23.00 43.97
C GLY A 7 -8.02 -23.20 42.77
N LYS A 8 -9.35 -23.01 42.95
CA LYS A 8 -10.33 -23.18 41.87
C LYS A 8 -10.24 -22.09 40.79
N TRP A 9 -9.77 -20.89 41.11
CA TRP A 9 -9.67 -19.76 40.17
C TRP A 9 -8.27 -19.60 39.58
N MET A 10 -7.25 -20.17 40.21
CA MET A 10 -5.86 -20.06 39.68
C MET A 10 -5.66 -20.76 38.35
N LEU A 11 -6.23 -21.94 38.17
CA LEU A 11 -6.08 -22.69 36.91
C LEU A 11 -6.71 -21.96 35.69
N PRO A 12 -7.99 -21.50 35.73
CA PRO A 12 -8.57 -20.75 34.63
C PRO A 12 -7.86 -19.42 34.37
N LEU A 13 -7.33 -18.75 35.39
CA LEU A 13 -6.54 -17.51 35.20
C LEU A 13 -5.19 -17.78 34.51
N LEU A 14 -4.51 -18.88 34.88
CA LEU A 14 -3.27 -19.29 34.20
C LEU A 14 -3.52 -19.68 32.75
N ILE A 15 -4.62 -20.39 32.46
CA ILE A 15 -5.01 -20.74 31.09
C ILE A 15 -5.34 -19.47 30.29
N ALA A 16 -6.14 -18.58 30.86
CA ALA A 16 -6.50 -17.32 30.21
C ALA A 16 -5.27 -16.45 29.94
N GLY A 17 -4.35 -16.36 30.90
CA GLY A 17 -3.07 -15.66 30.73
C GLY A 17 -2.20 -16.28 29.64
N GLY A 18 -2.08 -17.61 29.64
CA GLY A 18 -1.33 -18.35 28.62
C GLY A 18 -1.89 -18.14 27.20
N VAL A 19 -3.22 -18.23 27.06
CA VAL A 19 -3.90 -17.96 25.78
C VAL A 19 -3.70 -16.50 25.34
N GLY A 20 -3.78 -15.55 26.27
CA GLY A 20 -3.55 -14.12 25.98
C GLY A 20 -2.13 -13.86 25.46
N VAL A 21 -1.12 -14.48 26.07
CA VAL A 21 0.27 -14.36 25.61
C VAL A 21 0.43 -14.96 24.20
N LEU A 22 -0.08 -16.16 23.96
CA LEU A 22 0.00 -16.81 22.65
C LEU A 22 -0.67 -16.00 21.55
N LEU A 23 -1.86 -15.44 21.81
CA LEU A 23 -2.57 -14.55 20.89
C LEU A 23 -1.77 -13.28 20.59
N SER A 24 -1.15 -12.70 21.61
CA SER A 24 -0.31 -11.50 21.44
C SER A 24 0.90 -11.78 20.58
N VAL A 25 1.62 -12.87 20.84
CA VAL A 25 2.78 -13.30 20.03
C VAL A 25 2.35 -13.55 18.59
N TRP A 26 1.23 -14.25 18.39
CA TRP A 26 0.73 -14.53 17.06
C TRP A 26 0.32 -13.24 16.30
N LEU A 27 -0.36 -12.28 16.95
CA LEU A 27 -0.72 -10.99 16.36
C LEU A 27 0.52 -10.19 15.93
N VAL A 28 1.56 -10.16 16.78
CA VAL A 28 2.83 -9.49 16.45
C VAL A 28 3.51 -10.15 15.25
N ALA A 29 3.56 -11.49 15.22
CA ALA A 29 4.13 -12.23 14.10
C ALA A 29 3.36 -12.00 12.81
N TYR A 30 2.02 -12.02 12.87
CA TYR A 30 1.15 -11.73 11.73
C TYR A 30 1.34 -10.30 11.24
N ALA A 31 1.38 -9.30 12.12
CA ALA A 31 1.62 -7.90 11.77
C ALA A 31 2.99 -7.72 11.09
N GLY A 32 4.02 -8.40 11.60
CA GLY A 32 5.35 -8.44 10.98
C GLY A 32 5.33 -9.05 9.58
N HIS A 33 4.61 -10.16 9.40
CA HIS A 33 4.45 -10.81 8.10
C HIS A 33 3.75 -9.91 7.08
N ILE A 34 2.61 -9.33 7.43
CA ILE A 34 1.87 -8.41 6.54
C ILE A 34 2.74 -7.22 6.14
N ARG A 35 3.45 -6.62 7.10
CA ARG A 35 4.35 -5.51 6.83
C ARG A 35 5.48 -5.90 5.87
N SER A 36 6.12 -7.05 6.07
CA SER A 36 7.20 -7.53 5.20
C SER A 36 6.69 -7.85 3.80
N SER A 37 5.49 -8.42 3.69
CA SER A 37 4.84 -8.71 2.40
C SER A 37 4.48 -7.42 1.65
N ALA A 38 3.93 -6.41 2.35
CA ALA A 38 3.65 -5.11 1.76
C ALA A 38 4.92 -4.39 1.28
N LEU A 39 6.02 -4.49 2.04
CA LEU A 39 7.31 -3.96 1.64
C LEU A 39 7.83 -4.67 0.39
N ALA A 40 7.81 -6.00 0.37
CA ALA A 40 8.25 -6.78 -0.79
C ALA A 40 7.43 -6.47 -2.04
N LEU A 41 6.11 -6.26 -1.90
CA LEU A 41 5.25 -5.85 -3.01
C LEU A 41 5.60 -4.44 -3.51
N THR A 42 5.85 -3.50 -2.61
CA THR A 42 6.28 -2.14 -2.96
C THR A 42 7.65 -2.15 -3.65
N GLU A 43 8.59 -2.96 -3.15
CA GLU A 43 9.90 -3.12 -3.77
C GLU A 43 9.79 -3.73 -5.18
N SER A 44 8.84 -4.63 -5.42
CA SER A 44 8.60 -5.18 -6.76
C SER A 44 8.24 -4.08 -7.76
N ALA A 45 7.40 -3.12 -7.38
CA ALA A 45 7.09 -1.96 -8.22
C ALA A 45 8.35 -1.16 -8.59
N THR A 46 9.30 -1.03 -7.67
CA THR A 46 10.56 -0.31 -7.96
C THR A 46 11.50 -1.03 -8.91
N ARG A 47 11.38 -2.36 -9.05
CA ARG A 47 12.19 -3.17 -9.97
C ARG A 47 11.72 -3.10 -11.42
N ILE A 48 10.46 -2.75 -11.66
CA ILE A 48 9.89 -2.70 -13.00
C ILE A 48 10.41 -1.44 -13.72
N ARG A 49 11.17 -1.62 -14.82
CA ARG A 49 11.76 -0.56 -15.64
C ARG A 49 11.46 -0.72 -17.12
N SER A 50 11.04 -1.92 -17.48
CA SER A 50 10.80 -2.31 -18.87
C SER A 50 9.62 -3.26 -18.94
N THR A 51 9.16 -3.54 -20.13
CA THR A 51 8.14 -4.56 -20.40
C THR A 51 8.59 -5.93 -19.90
N GLU A 52 9.86 -6.30 -20.08
CA GLU A 52 10.40 -7.58 -19.63
C GLU A 52 10.40 -7.69 -18.09
N ASP A 53 10.76 -6.60 -17.39
CA ASP A 53 10.68 -6.56 -15.93
C ASP A 53 9.22 -6.72 -15.46
N ALA A 54 8.29 -6.05 -16.14
CA ALA A 54 6.87 -6.14 -15.83
C ALA A 54 6.35 -7.57 -15.98
N GLU A 55 6.66 -8.24 -17.08
CA GLU A 55 6.27 -9.63 -17.32
C GLU A 55 6.84 -10.59 -16.26
N ARG A 56 8.08 -10.38 -15.85
CA ARG A 56 8.74 -11.16 -14.79
C ARG A 56 8.06 -10.96 -13.43
N GLU A 57 7.77 -9.73 -13.05
CA GLU A 57 7.10 -9.44 -11.77
C GLU A 57 5.63 -9.92 -11.79
N ILE A 58 4.91 -9.79 -12.90
CA ILE A 58 3.57 -10.35 -13.09
C ILE A 58 3.58 -11.87 -12.91
N ALA A 59 4.54 -12.56 -13.53
CA ALA A 59 4.69 -14.01 -13.38
C ALA A 59 4.99 -14.40 -11.91
N TYR A 60 5.84 -13.63 -11.24
CA TYR A 60 6.13 -13.80 -9.82
C TYR A 60 4.88 -13.61 -8.95
N TRP A 61 4.11 -12.53 -9.14
CA TRP A 61 2.88 -12.30 -8.38
C TRP A 61 1.84 -13.41 -8.62
N ARG A 62 1.68 -13.84 -9.88
CA ARG A 62 0.78 -14.94 -10.24
C ARG A 62 1.18 -16.24 -9.54
N SER A 63 2.47 -16.52 -9.42
CA SER A 63 2.95 -17.72 -8.71
C SER A 63 2.67 -17.68 -7.20
N ARG A 64 2.45 -16.49 -6.64
CA ARG A 64 2.13 -16.23 -5.24
C ARG A 64 0.69 -15.81 -4.99
N ALA A 65 -0.21 -16.07 -5.93
CA ALA A 65 -1.62 -15.67 -5.83
C ALA A 65 -2.34 -16.20 -4.57
N GLY A 66 -1.82 -17.25 -3.91
CA GLY A 66 -2.33 -17.70 -2.60
C GLY A 66 -1.90 -16.86 -1.41
N GLU A 67 -0.84 -16.04 -1.54
CA GLU A 67 -0.33 -15.12 -0.51
C GLU A 67 -0.84 -13.69 -0.70
N HIS A 68 -1.20 -13.35 -1.93
CA HIS A 68 -1.68 -12.05 -2.35
C HIS A 68 -2.98 -12.19 -3.10
N PHE A 69 -3.85 -11.20 -2.99
CA PHE A 69 -4.96 -11.10 -3.92
C PHE A 69 -4.39 -10.77 -5.30
N TRP A 70 -4.77 -11.55 -6.31
CA TRP A 70 -4.35 -11.37 -7.68
C TRP A 70 -5.56 -11.09 -8.56
N GLN A 71 -5.49 -10.04 -9.35
CA GLN A 71 -6.53 -9.71 -10.31
C GLN A 71 -5.93 -9.39 -11.67
N GLU A 72 -6.58 -9.87 -12.71
CA GLU A 72 -6.30 -9.54 -14.11
C GLU A 72 -7.58 -9.00 -14.74
N SER A 73 -7.50 -7.87 -15.42
CA SER A 73 -8.66 -7.24 -16.04
C SER A 73 -8.31 -6.57 -17.35
N ASP A 74 -9.23 -6.69 -18.31
CA ASP A 74 -9.15 -6.05 -19.60
C ASP A 74 -10.00 -4.80 -19.62
N HIS A 75 -9.46 -3.70 -20.14
CA HIS A 75 -10.19 -2.46 -20.31
C HIS A 75 -10.57 -2.22 -21.78
N PRO A 76 -11.74 -1.55 -22.04
CA PRO A 76 -12.08 -1.05 -23.34
C PRO A 76 -10.98 -0.10 -23.83
N GLY A 77 -10.28 -0.44 -24.91
CA GLY A 77 -9.14 0.33 -25.42
C GLY A 77 -7.84 -0.49 -25.51
N GLY A 78 -7.89 -1.78 -25.12
CA GLY A 78 -6.78 -2.72 -25.26
C GLY A 78 -5.72 -2.61 -24.15
N ASP A 79 -6.09 -2.02 -23.02
CA ASP A 79 -5.25 -2.04 -21.82
C ASP A 79 -5.54 -3.31 -21.02
N HIS A 80 -4.47 -4.02 -20.63
CA HIS A 80 -4.50 -5.16 -19.71
C HIS A 80 -3.90 -4.73 -18.39
N ASN A 81 -4.67 -4.84 -17.30
CA ASN A 81 -4.20 -4.54 -15.96
C ASN A 81 -3.94 -5.81 -15.17
N TYR A 82 -2.84 -5.79 -14.44
CA TYR A 82 -2.37 -6.85 -13.56
C TYR A 82 -2.15 -6.26 -12.18
N ASP A 83 -2.96 -6.67 -11.21
CA ASP A 83 -2.93 -6.10 -9.86
C ASP A 83 -2.56 -7.17 -8.84
N ALA A 84 -1.62 -6.87 -7.97
CA ALA A 84 -1.30 -7.64 -6.79
C ALA A 84 -1.59 -6.81 -5.54
N GLN A 85 -2.30 -7.40 -4.57
CA GLN A 85 -2.86 -6.70 -3.43
C GLN A 85 -2.57 -7.40 -2.12
N ILE A 86 -2.29 -6.63 -1.08
CA ILE A 86 -2.12 -7.09 0.30
C ILE A 86 -2.99 -6.26 1.21
N GLU A 87 -3.78 -6.94 2.06
CA GLU A 87 -4.62 -6.31 3.07
C GLU A 87 -4.22 -6.73 4.50
N ASN A 88 -4.41 -5.84 5.46
CA ASN A 88 -4.31 -6.15 6.89
C ASN A 88 -5.61 -6.72 7.49
N LEU A 89 -6.35 -7.52 6.70
CA LEU A 89 -7.72 -7.93 6.94
C LEU A 89 -8.00 -8.45 8.35
N LEU A 90 -7.10 -9.30 8.89
CA LEU A 90 -7.34 -9.95 10.19
C LEU A 90 -7.25 -8.97 11.35
N ILE A 91 -6.18 -8.13 11.37
CA ILE A 91 -5.96 -7.15 12.43
C ILE A 91 -7.05 -6.06 12.38
N SER A 92 -7.50 -5.71 11.17
CA SER A 92 -8.56 -4.73 10.97
C SER A 92 -9.94 -5.28 11.39
N ARG A 93 -10.23 -6.58 11.17
CA ARG A 93 -11.44 -7.24 11.68
C ARG A 93 -11.51 -7.27 13.19
N LEU A 94 -10.38 -7.40 13.86
CA LEU A 94 -10.27 -7.29 15.32
C LEU A 94 -10.40 -5.84 15.83
N ARG A 95 -10.55 -4.87 14.93
CA ARG A 95 -10.63 -3.43 15.22
C ARG A 95 -9.40 -2.87 15.95
N ILE A 96 -8.26 -3.52 15.82
CA ILE A 96 -6.99 -3.08 16.41
C ILE A 96 -6.40 -1.95 15.57
N VAL A 97 -6.48 -2.06 14.24
CA VAL A 97 -6.00 -1.06 13.28
C VAL A 97 -7.09 -0.72 12.25
N GLU A 98 -6.92 0.37 11.52
CA GLU A 98 -7.77 0.67 10.37
C GLU A 98 -7.49 -0.32 9.23
N PRO A 99 -8.53 -0.74 8.48
CA PRO A 99 -8.34 -1.50 7.24
C PRO A 99 -7.40 -0.75 6.33
N THR A 100 -6.33 -1.40 5.94
CA THR A 100 -5.31 -0.83 5.07
C THR A 100 -4.93 -1.86 4.02
N GLU A 101 -4.86 -1.39 2.80
CA GLU A 101 -4.57 -2.16 1.61
C GLU A 101 -3.44 -1.50 0.83
N VAL A 102 -2.53 -2.30 0.28
CA VAL A 102 -1.57 -1.87 -0.75
C VAL A 102 -1.81 -2.70 -1.99
N THR A 103 -1.95 -2.01 -3.11
CA THR A 103 -2.06 -2.60 -4.44
C THR A 103 -0.93 -2.10 -5.31
N VAL A 104 -0.25 -3.00 -6.00
CA VAL A 104 0.66 -2.68 -7.10
C VAL A 104 0.01 -3.16 -8.37
N GLY A 105 -0.19 -2.24 -9.30
CA GLY A 105 -0.76 -2.50 -10.61
C GLY A 105 0.24 -2.26 -11.73
N VAL A 106 0.14 -3.07 -12.78
CA VAL A 106 0.87 -2.90 -14.04
C VAL A 106 -0.15 -2.84 -15.17
N THR A 107 -0.11 -1.75 -15.94
CA THR A 107 -0.93 -1.60 -17.14
C THR A 107 -0.07 -1.84 -18.38
N MET A 108 -0.50 -2.78 -19.20
CA MET A 108 0.11 -3.12 -20.49
C MET A 108 -0.83 -2.70 -21.62
N ARG A 109 -0.28 -2.13 -22.70
CA ARG A 109 -1.03 -1.84 -23.92
C ARG A 109 -0.27 -2.37 -25.14
N GLY A 110 -0.93 -3.22 -25.91
CA GLY A 110 -0.29 -3.83 -27.11
C GLY A 110 1.00 -4.58 -26.76
N GLY A 111 1.05 -5.25 -25.59
CA GLY A 111 2.23 -5.97 -25.12
C GLY A 111 3.39 -5.07 -24.64
N LYS A 112 3.15 -3.78 -24.41
CA LYS A 112 4.17 -2.85 -23.90
C LYS A 112 3.74 -2.28 -22.54
N LEU A 113 4.71 -2.11 -21.65
CA LEU A 113 4.51 -1.45 -20.36
C LEU A 113 4.07 0.00 -20.60
N ARG A 114 2.94 0.37 -20.03
CA ARG A 114 2.37 1.71 -20.11
C ARG A 114 2.46 2.47 -18.80
N CYS A 115 2.03 1.82 -17.71
CA CYS A 115 1.96 2.46 -16.39
C CYS A 115 2.22 1.45 -15.29
N ILE A 116 2.88 1.90 -14.23
CA ILE A 116 2.94 1.21 -12.95
C ILE A 116 2.15 2.06 -11.96
N THR A 117 1.29 1.41 -11.19
CA THR A 117 0.49 2.07 -10.16
C THR A 117 0.79 1.42 -8.81
N LEU A 118 1.08 2.24 -7.81
CA LEU A 118 1.13 1.82 -6.42
C LEU A 118 0.06 2.59 -5.66
N VAL A 119 -0.88 1.87 -5.09
CA VAL A 119 -2.00 2.46 -4.34
C VAL A 119 -1.94 1.98 -2.91
N MET A 120 -2.09 2.89 -1.96
CA MET A 120 -2.39 2.54 -0.59
C MET A 120 -3.70 3.19 -0.18
N THR A 121 -4.62 2.38 0.32
CA THR A 121 -5.90 2.84 0.85
C THR A 121 -6.00 2.52 2.33
N THR A 122 -6.67 3.40 3.09
CA THR A 122 -6.97 3.17 4.51
C THR A 122 -8.35 3.73 4.84
N GLY A 123 -9.12 3.01 5.65
CA GLY A 123 -10.45 3.40 6.09
C GLY A 123 -11.49 2.30 5.97
N ARG A 124 -12.53 2.37 6.82
CA ARG A 124 -13.59 1.33 6.94
C ARG A 124 -14.76 1.52 5.99
N LYS A 125 -14.99 2.73 5.55
CA LYS A 125 -16.16 3.08 4.73
C LYS A 125 -15.70 3.89 3.53
N PRO A 126 -16.36 3.76 2.37
CA PRO A 126 -15.99 4.54 1.17
C PRO A 126 -15.92 6.06 1.43
N SER A 127 -16.82 6.59 2.30
CA SER A 127 -16.84 8.00 2.68
C SER A 127 -15.70 8.44 3.60
N THR A 128 -15.01 7.50 4.24
CA THR A 128 -13.87 7.75 5.15
C THR A 128 -12.58 7.16 4.63
N THR A 129 -12.60 6.53 3.45
CA THR A 129 -11.40 5.92 2.86
C THR A 129 -10.50 7.00 2.29
N SER A 130 -9.29 7.04 2.81
CA SER A 130 -8.21 7.88 2.32
C SER A 130 -7.29 7.05 1.43
N SER A 131 -6.68 7.67 0.42
CA SER A 131 -5.82 6.96 -0.52
C SER A 131 -4.64 7.79 -1.00
N VAL A 132 -3.53 7.10 -1.25
CA VAL A 132 -2.38 7.63 -1.97
C VAL A 132 -2.16 6.78 -3.21
N TRP A 133 -2.01 7.43 -4.34
CA TRP A 133 -1.75 6.83 -5.63
C TRP A 133 -0.42 7.33 -6.14
N ILE A 134 0.47 6.41 -6.49
CA ILE A 134 1.69 6.71 -7.25
C ILE A 134 1.50 6.09 -8.63
N GLN A 135 1.65 6.88 -9.68
CA GLN A 135 1.53 6.44 -11.06
C GLN A 135 2.80 6.83 -11.81
N GLU A 136 3.48 5.86 -12.38
CA GLU A 136 4.65 6.08 -13.23
C GLU A 136 4.29 5.73 -14.68
N TRP A 137 4.42 6.70 -15.56
CA TRP A 137 4.05 6.58 -16.97
C TRP A 137 5.27 6.36 -17.84
N PHE A 138 5.21 5.38 -18.74
CA PHE A 138 6.28 4.98 -19.66
C PHE A 138 6.03 5.41 -21.09
N ASP A 139 4.80 5.78 -21.43
CA ASP A 139 4.39 6.25 -22.76
C ASP A 139 4.37 7.79 -22.86
N VAL A 140 4.65 8.49 -21.79
CA VAL A 140 4.70 9.95 -21.73
C VAL A 140 6.14 10.40 -21.68
N GLY A 141 6.69 10.78 -22.82
CA GLY A 141 8.03 11.39 -22.89
C GLY A 141 8.05 12.82 -22.33
N GLY A 142 9.16 13.21 -21.73
CA GLY A 142 9.37 14.57 -21.22
C GLY A 142 10.37 14.60 -20.06
N ALA A 143 10.74 15.81 -19.60
CA ALA A 143 11.59 15.93 -18.42
C ALA A 143 10.90 15.32 -17.21
N GLY A 144 11.61 14.47 -16.45
CA GLY A 144 11.11 13.81 -15.26
C GLY A 144 10.47 14.79 -14.29
N PHE A 145 9.22 14.56 -13.91
CA PHE A 145 8.51 15.37 -12.92
C PHE A 145 7.91 14.52 -11.81
N ILE A 146 7.77 15.12 -10.65
CA ILE A 146 6.98 14.59 -9.53
C ILE A 146 5.89 15.63 -9.27
N ARG A 147 4.63 15.24 -9.52
CA ARG A 147 3.46 16.06 -9.24
C ARG A 147 2.68 15.46 -8.09
N VAL A 148 2.41 16.23 -7.06
CA VAL A 148 1.54 15.82 -5.95
C VAL A 148 0.28 16.67 -5.97
N ASN A 149 -0.85 16.00 -6.00
CA ASN A 149 -2.17 16.61 -5.90
C ASN A 149 -2.90 16.01 -4.70
N GLU A 150 -3.10 16.78 -3.65
CA GLU A 150 -3.82 16.35 -2.45
C GLU A 150 -5.14 17.08 -2.34
N LYS A 151 -6.23 16.35 -2.08
CA LYS A 151 -7.58 16.90 -1.89
C LYS A 151 -8.23 16.36 -0.62
N GLY A 152 -8.76 17.29 0.17
CA GLY A 152 -9.86 17.10 1.12
C GLY A 152 -9.64 16.16 2.32
N LYS A 153 -10.75 15.88 3.00
CA LYS A 153 -10.89 14.83 4.02
C LYS A 153 -12.15 14.03 3.69
N PRO A 154 -12.07 12.68 3.51
CA PRO A 154 -10.85 11.88 3.55
C PRO A 154 -9.83 12.36 2.51
N TRP A 155 -8.55 12.32 2.88
CA TRP A 155 -7.49 12.81 2.00
C TRP A 155 -7.26 11.84 0.83
N ARG A 156 -7.03 12.41 -0.34
CA ARG A 156 -6.63 11.69 -1.55
C ARG A 156 -5.41 12.39 -2.13
N ALA A 157 -4.35 11.65 -2.36
CA ALA A 157 -3.16 12.19 -2.97
C ALA A 157 -2.81 11.36 -4.20
N ILE A 158 -2.46 12.03 -5.29
CA ILE A 158 -1.97 11.41 -6.53
C ILE A 158 -0.58 11.96 -6.77
N VAL A 159 0.35 11.04 -7.00
CA VAL A 159 1.73 11.33 -7.35
C VAL A 159 1.98 10.78 -8.74
N ASP A 160 2.12 11.67 -9.71
CA ASP A 160 2.46 11.31 -11.08
C ASP A 160 3.97 11.41 -11.28
N LEU A 161 4.56 10.35 -11.83
CA LEU A 161 5.96 10.23 -12.17
C LEU A 161 6.13 9.96 -13.66
N THR A 162 7.27 10.35 -14.21
CA THR A 162 7.70 9.90 -15.53
C THR A 162 8.84 8.88 -15.40
N SER A 163 8.98 7.97 -16.37
CA SER A 163 10.02 6.95 -16.40
C SER A 163 11.45 7.51 -16.46
N ASP A 164 11.60 8.79 -16.83
CA ASP A 164 12.89 9.47 -16.97
C ASP A 164 13.48 9.97 -15.64
N LEU A 165 12.78 9.73 -14.52
CA LEU A 165 13.29 10.10 -13.21
C LEU A 165 14.57 9.32 -12.87
N PRO A 166 15.60 10.00 -12.30
CA PRO A 166 16.77 9.34 -11.78
C PRO A 166 16.37 8.25 -10.74
N ASP A 167 17.08 7.12 -10.78
CA ASP A 167 16.79 5.96 -9.91
C ASP A 167 16.65 6.32 -8.43
N ALA A 168 17.54 7.16 -7.92
CA ALA A 168 17.49 7.58 -6.52
C ALA A 168 16.23 8.39 -6.18
N GLN A 169 15.71 9.20 -7.10
CA GLN A 169 14.47 9.95 -6.91
C GLN A 169 13.25 9.03 -7.01
N ARG A 170 13.28 8.11 -7.97
CA ARG A 170 12.22 7.12 -8.15
C ARG A 170 12.09 6.21 -6.94
N GLN A 171 13.19 5.63 -6.45
CA GLN A 171 13.18 4.81 -5.22
C GLN A 171 12.60 5.57 -4.03
N LYS A 172 12.95 6.85 -3.89
CA LYS A 172 12.37 7.72 -2.86
C LYS A 172 10.89 7.95 -3.07
N ALA A 173 10.41 8.09 -4.32
CA ALA A 173 9.00 8.29 -4.62
C ALA A 173 8.16 7.06 -4.24
N PHE A 174 8.67 5.85 -4.48
CA PHE A 174 8.02 4.61 -4.10
C PHE A 174 8.26 4.19 -2.63
N ALA A 175 9.00 4.98 -1.85
CA ALA A 175 9.29 4.67 -0.44
C ALA A 175 8.05 4.85 0.45
N LEU A 176 7.25 3.80 0.56
CA LEU A 176 6.03 3.74 1.34
C LEU A 176 6.32 3.49 2.81
N ASN A 177 5.63 4.20 3.71
CA ASN A 177 5.70 3.92 5.13
C ASN A 177 4.80 2.73 5.50
N THR A 178 5.34 1.53 5.38
CA THR A 178 4.61 0.29 5.69
C THR A 178 4.21 0.14 7.16
N ARG A 179 4.68 1.00 8.07
CA ARG A 179 4.22 1.02 9.48
C ARG A 179 2.72 1.33 9.58
N CYS A 180 2.17 2.07 8.63
CA CYS A 180 0.74 2.38 8.56
C CYS A 180 -0.16 1.14 8.56
N PHE A 181 0.33 -0.02 8.08
CA PHE A 181 -0.40 -1.28 8.09
C PHE A 181 -0.68 -1.84 9.48
N VAL A 182 0.16 -1.54 10.44
CA VAL A 182 0.15 -2.16 11.78
C VAL A 182 0.09 -1.12 12.90
N GLN A 183 0.09 0.17 12.55
CA GLN A 183 0.03 1.24 13.52
C GLN A 183 -1.40 1.41 14.05
N LEU A 184 -1.55 1.50 15.37
CA LEU A 184 -2.82 1.85 16.00
C LEU A 184 -3.29 3.21 15.47
N GLY A 185 -4.53 3.25 14.95
CA GLY A 185 -5.08 4.46 14.33
C GLY A 185 -4.66 4.72 12.90
N GLY A 186 -3.82 3.84 12.29
CA GLY A 186 -3.38 3.97 10.90
C GLY A 186 -2.50 5.21 10.67
N CYS A 187 -2.40 5.65 9.41
CA CYS A 187 -1.78 6.93 9.05
C CYS A 187 -2.84 8.01 8.91
N SER A 188 -2.55 9.20 9.44
CA SER A 188 -3.49 10.32 9.52
C SER A 188 -3.42 11.27 8.31
N SER A 189 -2.38 11.14 7.49
CA SER A 189 -2.15 11.98 6.31
C SER A 189 -1.41 11.25 5.20
N ALA A 190 -1.54 11.75 3.97
CA ALA A 190 -0.78 11.26 2.84
C ALA A 190 0.73 11.46 3.03
N ALA A 191 1.14 12.55 3.70
CA ALA A 191 2.54 12.81 4.02
C ALA A 191 3.16 11.79 4.99
N GLU A 192 2.35 11.16 5.88
CA GLU A 192 2.82 10.06 6.72
C GLU A 192 3.05 8.78 5.91
N ILE A 193 2.25 8.55 4.88
CA ILE A 193 2.37 7.38 4.02
C ILE A 193 3.57 7.50 3.07
N LEU A 194 3.77 8.69 2.51
CA LEU A 194 4.83 8.98 1.54
C LEU A 194 5.71 10.15 2.03
N PRO A 195 6.42 10.01 3.14
CA PRO A 195 7.13 11.14 3.75
C PRO A 195 8.19 11.74 2.83
N THR A 196 8.80 10.93 1.97
CA THR A 196 9.88 11.38 1.09
C THR A 196 9.36 12.10 -0.16
N VAL A 197 8.22 11.68 -0.70
CA VAL A 197 7.60 12.34 -1.86
C VAL A 197 7.22 13.78 -1.54
N TRP A 198 6.69 14.02 -0.33
CA TRP A 198 6.35 15.40 0.10
C TRP A 198 7.58 16.30 0.16
N GLN A 199 8.72 15.76 0.60
CA GLN A 199 9.99 16.51 0.60
C GLN A 199 10.47 16.77 -0.83
N LEU A 200 10.31 15.83 -1.75
CA LEU A 200 10.67 16.01 -3.16
C LEU A 200 9.72 16.98 -3.88
N ALA A 201 8.43 16.93 -3.59
CA ALA A 201 7.40 17.77 -4.20
C ALA A 201 7.47 19.23 -3.73
N THR A 202 7.91 19.51 -2.51
CA THR A 202 8.15 20.88 -2.02
C THR A 202 9.32 21.56 -2.73
N THR A 203 10.19 20.79 -3.38
CA THR A 203 11.29 21.28 -4.22
C THR A 203 10.85 21.53 -5.66
N VAL A 204 9.74 20.91 -6.11
CA VAL A 204 9.16 21.02 -7.46
C VAL A 204 7.74 21.56 -7.36
N SER A 205 7.62 22.88 -7.32
CA SER A 205 6.42 23.72 -7.55
C SER A 205 5.07 23.15 -7.12
N THR A 206 4.49 23.75 -6.09
CA THR A 206 3.05 23.79 -5.83
C THR A 206 2.34 24.38 -7.06
N ILE A 207 1.92 23.57 -8.01
CA ILE A 207 1.09 24.03 -9.11
C ILE A 207 -0.32 24.24 -8.56
N ASN A 208 -0.68 25.52 -8.46
CA ASN A 208 -1.98 26.02 -8.05
C ASN A 208 -3.14 25.25 -8.72
N SER A 209 -4.08 24.81 -7.91
CA SER A 209 -5.34 24.16 -8.24
C SER A 209 -6.34 25.07 -9.02
N LYS A 210 -5.90 26.09 -9.72
CA LYS A 210 -6.76 27.07 -10.39
C LYS A 210 -7.00 26.85 -11.89
N SER A 211 -6.45 25.80 -12.49
CA SER A 211 -6.62 25.57 -13.93
C SER A 211 -7.03 24.12 -14.28
N GLN A 212 -8.11 23.62 -13.67
CA GLN A 212 -8.86 22.55 -14.31
C GLN A 212 -10.16 23.16 -14.85
N PRO A 213 -10.35 23.23 -16.19
CA PRO A 213 -11.68 23.44 -16.74
C PRO A 213 -12.53 22.21 -16.38
N ASN A 214 -13.76 22.49 -15.94
CA ASN A 214 -14.77 21.48 -15.71
C ASN A 214 -14.93 20.59 -16.95
N LEU A 215 -14.69 19.28 -16.79
CA LEU A 215 -15.18 18.22 -17.65
C LEU A 215 -16.23 17.42 -16.89
#